data_813725121a531ff3d472d260036cc061
#
_entry.id   813725121a531ff3d472d260036cc061
#
_cell.length_a   1.000
_cell.length_b   1.000
_cell.length_c   1.000
_cell.angle_alpha   90.00
_cell.angle_beta   90.00
_cell.angle_gamma   90.00
#
_symmetry.space_group_name_H-M   'P 1'
#
loop_
_entity.id
_entity.type
_entity.pdbx_description
1 polymer ?
#
loop_
_entity_poly.entity_id
_entity_poly.type
_entity_poly.pdbx_seq_one_letter_code
_entity_poly.pdbx_strand_id
1 'polypeptide(L)'
;MGVQEIADRLKSQVASAGFDRSVKLDTGADGVILIEGATVSTQDGPADCTIKLSLDDLESLIAGELNPTMAFMQGKLKVEGDMSVAMALGQLIG
;
A
#
# COMPACT_ATOMS: atom_id res chain seq x y z
N MET A 1 -1.07 9.66 -11.48
CA MET A 1 -0.21 10.06 -10.33
C MET A 1 1.03 9.21 -10.28
N GLY A 2 2.15 9.79 -9.86
CA GLY A 2 3.36 9.00 -9.62
C GLY A 2 3.38 8.45 -8.21
N VAL A 3 4.32 7.53 -7.94
CA VAL A 3 4.43 6.91 -6.61
C VAL A 3 4.71 7.94 -5.52
N GLN A 4 5.43 9.02 -5.83
CA GLN A 4 5.72 10.06 -4.83
C GLN A 4 4.46 10.78 -4.36
N GLU A 5 3.55 11.09 -5.26
CA GLU A 5 2.28 11.74 -4.90
C GLU A 5 1.42 10.81 -4.06
N ILE A 6 1.41 9.53 -4.40
CA ILE A 6 0.67 8.52 -3.65
C ILE A 6 1.27 8.36 -2.27
N ALA A 7 2.60 8.33 -2.17
CA ALA A 7 3.29 8.25 -0.88
C ALA A 7 2.95 9.44 0.01
N ASP A 8 2.88 10.64 -0.57
CA ASP A 8 2.54 11.86 0.18
C ASP A 8 1.11 11.78 0.74
N ARG A 9 0.18 11.24 -0.04
CA ARG A 9 -1.20 11.04 0.43
C ARG A 9 -1.26 10.00 1.54
N LEU A 10 -0.52 8.91 1.40
CA LEU A 10 -0.50 7.85 2.39
C LEU A 10 0.11 8.30 3.72
N LYS A 11 1.07 9.22 3.70
CA LYS A 11 1.65 9.79 4.92
C LYS A 11 0.59 10.32 5.87
N SER A 12 -0.33 11.11 5.35
CA SER A 12 -1.41 11.68 6.16
C SER A 12 -2.30 10.60 6.74
N GLN A 13 -2.64 9.61 5.92
CA GLN A 13 -3.54 8.54 6.35
C GLN A 13 -2.91 7.65 7.42
N VAL A 14 -1.66 7.24 7.24
CA VAL A 14 -1.01 6.36 8.21
C VAL A 14 -0.69 7.09 9.51
N ALA A 15 -0.34 8.37 9.42
CA ALA A 15 -0.06 9.17 10.62
C ALA A 15 -1.32 9.32 11.47
N SER A 16 -2.47 9.54 10.84
CA SER A 16 -3.76 9.70 11.54
C SER A 16 -4.26 8.39 12.13
N ALA A 17 -3.97 7.27 11.47
CA ALA A 17 -4.49 5.96 11.88
C ALA A 17 -3.63 5.28 12.94
N GLY A 18 -2.41 5.74 13.16
CA GLY A 18 -1.49 5.11 14.13
C GLY A 18 -1.00 3.74 13.66
N PHE A 19 -0.82 3.58 12.36
CA PHE A 19 -0.30 2.33 11.80
C PHE A 19 1.11 2.08 12.31
N ASP A 20 1.39 0.87 12.78
CA ASP A 20 2.66 0.54 13.43
C ASP A 20 3.39 -0.65 12.80
N ARG A 21 2.98 -1.05 11.61
CA ARG A 21 3.59 -2.17 10.89
C ARG A 21 4.33 -1.68 9.66
N SER A 22 5.03 -2.59 8.98
CA SER A 22 5.72 -2.24 7.74
C SER A 22 5.10 -2.96 6.55
N VAL A 23 4.82 -2.21 5.49
CA VAL A 23 4.24 -2.73 4.25
C VAL A 23 4.97 -2.10 3.08
N LYS A 24 5.31 -2.94 2.11
CA LYS A 24 5.87 -2.47 0.85
C LYS A 24 4.80 -2.60 -0.24
N LEU A 25 4.51 -1.50 -0.92
CA LEU A 25 3.65 -1.49 -2.09
C LEU A 25 4.55 -1.50 -3.32
N ASP A 26 4.61 -2.62 -4.01
CA ASP A 26 5.51 -2.82 -5.16
C ASP A 26 4.69 -2.66 -6.45
N THR A 27 4.94 -1.57 -7.17
CA THR A 27 4.28 -1.30 -8.45
C THR A 27 5.14 -1.70 -9.65
N GLY A 28 6.21 -2.45 -9.43
CA GLY A 28 7.07 -2.91 -10.50
C GLY A 28 7.95 -1.78 -11.04
N ALA A 29 7.84 -1.52 -12.34
CA ALA A 29 8.68 -0.53 -13.02
C ALA A 29 8.43 0.90 -12.54
N ASP A 30 7.27 1.18 -11.96
CA ASP A 30 6.92 2.52 -11.46
C ASP A 30 7.54 2.81 -10.09
N GLY A 31 8.05 1.80 -9.41
CA GLY A 31 8.73 1.97 -8.13
C GLY A 31 8.01 1.30 -6.98
N VAL A 32 8.48 1.57 -5.76
CA VAL A 32 7.90 1.01 -4.54
C VAL A 32 7.55 2.13 -3.57
N ILE A 33 6.58 1.84 -2.69
CA ILE A 33 6.26 2.70 -1.56
C ILE A 33 6.44 1.85 -0.31
N LEU A 34 7.31 2.28 0.58
CA LEU A 34 7.57 1.58 1.83
C LEU A 34 6.92 2.34 2.98
N ILE A 35 6.03 1.65 3.68
CA ILE A 35 5.34 2.19 4.85
C ILE A 35 5.93 1.51 6.08
N GLU A 36 6.52 2.31 6.96
CA GLU A 36 7.09 1.83 8.22
C GLU A 36 6.48 2.65 9.36
N GLY A 37 5.44 2.11 9.99
CA GLY A 37 4.71 2.85 11.00
C GLY A 37 4.10 4.11 10.40
N ALA A 38 4.43 5.27 10.96
CA ALA A 38 3.94 6.56 10.46
C ALA A 38 4.83 7.13 9.34
N THR A 39 5.91 6.44 8.98
CA THR A 39 6.85 6.90 7.96
C THR A 39 6.52 6.27 6.62
N VAL A 40 6.46 7.07 5.57
CA VAL A 40 6.21 6.60 4.21
C VAL A 40 7.32 7.13 3.31
N SER A 41 7.95 6.23 2.54
CA SER A 41 9.02 6.61 1.63
C SER A 41 8.88 5.86 0.31
N THR A 42 9.65 6.26 -0.69
CA THR A 42 9.71 5.58 -1.98
C THR A 42 11.00 4.77 -2.15
N GLN A 43 11.74 4.58 -1.07
CA GLN A 43 12.96 3.78 -1.07
C GLN A 43 12.62 2.34 -0.74
N ASP A 44 13.21 1.41 -1.47
CA ASP A 44 13.02 0.00 -1.22
C ASP A 44 13.72 -0.44 0.08
N GLY A 45 13.13 -1.41 0.76
CA GLY A 45 13.68 -1.94 1.99
C GLY A 45 12.86 -3.13 2.48
N PRO A 46 13.26 -3.74 3.62
CA PRO A 46 12.51 -4.86 4.17
C PRO A 46 11.16 -4.42 4.75
N ALA A 47 10.17 -5.29 4.67
CA ALA A 47 8.85 -5.04 5.22
C ALA A 47 8.22 -6.35 5.70
N ASP A 48 7.30 -6.25 6.65
CA ASP A 48 6.57 -7.41 7.17
C ASP A 48 5.65 -8.01 6.10
N CYS A 49 5.20 -7.18 5.19
CA CYS A 49 4.29 -7.57 4.12
C CYS A 49 4.64 -6.82 2.86
N THR A 50 4.55 -7.51 1.72
CA THR A 50 4.71 -6.89 0.41
C THR A 50 3.44 -7.09 -0.40
N ILE A 51 2.89 -6.02 -0.93
CA ILE A 51 1.72 -6.06 -1.80
C ILE A 51 2.16 -5.64 -3.20
N LYS A 52 2.00 -6.56 -4.15
CA LYS A 52 2.33 -6.30 -5.56
C LYS A 52 1.05 -5.96 -6.31
N LEU A 53 1.05 -4.83 -6.99
CA LEU A 53 -0.10 -4.34 -7.75
C LEU A 53 0.39 -3.36 -8.80
N SER A 54 -0.47 -3.03 -9.77
CA SER A 54 -0.13 -1.99 -10.72
C SER A 54 -0.31 -0.60 -10.10
N LEU A 55 0.36 0.40 -10.69
CA LEU A 55 0.18 1.78 -10.25
C LEU A 55 -1.27 2.24 -10.44
N ASP A 56 -1.91 1.83 -11.53
CA ASP A 56 -3.32 2.15 -11.79
C ASP A 56 -4.22 1.59 -10.70
N ASP A 57 -3.99 0.36 -10.28
CA ASP A 57 -4.78 -0.26 -9.21
C ASP A 57 -4.54 0.44 -7.88
N LEU A 58 -3.31 0.85 -7.61
CA LEU A 58 -2.98 1.60 -6.40
C LEU A 58 -3.69 2.95 -6.37
N GLU A 59 -3.71 3.66 -7.49
CA GLU A 59 -4.44 4.92 -7.61
C GLU A 59 -5.94 4.72 -7.33
N SER A 60 -6.52 3.67 -7.89
CA SER A 60 -7.94 3.36 -7.69
C SER A 60 -8.25 3.03 -6.24
N LEU A 61 -7.35 2.32 -5.56
CA LEU A 61 -7.51 2.01 -4.14
C LEU A 61 -7.53 3.28 -3.29
N ILE A 62 -6.59 4.19 -3.55
CA ILE A 62 -6.47 5.44 -2.78
C ILE A 62 -7.66 6.35 -3.05
N ALA A 63 -8.15 6.38 -4.26
CA ALA A 63 -9.31 7.18 -4.63
C ALA A 63 -10.63 6.60 -4.13
N GLY A 64 -10.61 5.40 -3.55
CA GLY A 64 -11.83 4.73 -3.08
C GLY A 64 -12.64 4.09 -4.19
N GLU A 65 -12.09 3.98 -5.39
CA GLU A 65 -12.77 3.40 -6.55
C GLU A 65 -12.61 1.89 -6.65
N LEU A 66 -11.62 1.33 -5.95
CA LEU A 66 -11.35 -0.10 -5.94
C LEU A 66 -11.30 -0.59 -4.50
N ASN A 67 -12.13 -1.58 -4.18
CA ASN A 67 -12.13 -2.18 -2.84
C ASN A 67 -10.94 -3.13 -2.70
N PRO A 68 -10.12 -3.01 -1.64
CA PRO A 68 -8.94 -3.88 -1.46
C PRO A 68 -9.29 -5.36 -1.42
N THR A 69 -10.37 -5.74 -0.75
CA THR A 69 -10.80 -7.14 -0.66
C THR A 69 -11.18 -7.68 -2.03
N MET A 70 -11.95 -6.89 -2.78
CA MET A 70 -12.34 -7.28 -4.14
C MET A 70 -11.13 -7.37 -5.07
N ALA A 71 -10.21 -6.43 -4.95
CA ALA A 71 -8.99 -6.44 -5.77
C ALA A 71 -8.16 -7.70 -5.51
N PHE A 72 -8.05 -8.09 -4.24
CA PHE A 72 -7.36 -9.31 -3.86
C PHE A 72 -8.04 -10.54 -4.47
N MET A 73 -9.36 -10.62 -4.35
CA MET A 73 -10.13 -11.74 -4.89
C MET A 73 -10.07 -11.84 -6.41
N GLN A 74 -9.92 -10.70 -7.08
CA GLN A 74 -9.81 -10.65 -8.54
C GLN A 74 -8.38 -10.87 -9.05
N GLY A 75 -7.42 -11.06 -8.14
CA GLY A 75 -6.04 -11.27 -8.51
C GLY A 75 -5.28 -10.01 -8.89
N LYS A 76 -5.84 -8.83 -8.60
CA LYS A 76 -5.18 -7.55 -8.86
C LYS A 76 -4.10 -7.22 -7.85
N LEU A 77 -4.21 -7.80 -6.66
CA LEU A 77 -3.21 -7.66 -5.60
C LEU A 77 -2.59 -9.01 -5.32
N LYS A 78 -1.27 -9.03 -5.17
CA LYS A 78 -0.55 -10.19 -4.68
C LYS A 78 0.09 -9.83 -3.35
N VAL A 79 -0.19 -10.62 -2.33
CA VAL A 79 0.30 -10.36 -0.98
C VAL A 79 1.34 -11.41 -0.61
N GLU A 80 2.51 -10.94 -0.20
CA GLU A 80 3.58 -11.79 0.29
C GLU A 80 3.92 -11.36 1.72
N GLY A 81 4.10 -12.33 2.61
CA GLY A 81 4.40 -12.09 4.01
C GLY A 81 3.15 -12.12 4.87
N ASP A 82 3.05 -11.20 5.83
CA ASP A 82 1.98 -11.22 6.83
C ASP A 82 0.66 -10.69 6.27
N MET A 83 -0.29 -11.58 6.07
CA MET A 83 -1.60 -11.23 5.53
C MET A 83 -2.39 -10.29 6.45
N SER A 84 -2.22 -10.42 7.76
CA SER A 84 -2.94 -9.56 8.69
C SER A 84 -2.48 -8.11 8.59
N VAL A 85 -1.22 -7.89 8.27
CA VAL A 85 -0.68 -6.55 8.03
C VAL A 85 -1.28 -5.96 6.76
N ALA A 86 -1.40 -6.77 5.71
CA ALA A 86 -2.03 -6.32 4.46
C ALA A 86 -3.48 -5.92 4.68
N MET A 87 -4.22 -6.70 5.46
CA MET A 87 -5.62 -6.40 5.77
C MET A 87 -5.75 -5.12 6.59
N ALA A 88 -4.85 -4.91 7.55
CA ALA A 88 -4.84 -3.68 8.34
C ALA A 88 -4.63 -2.45 7.46
N LEU A 89 -3.69 -2.52 6.53
CA LEU A 89 -3.46 -1.42 5.60
C LEU A 89 -4.67 -1.20 4.68
N GLY A 90 -5.27 -2.28 4.21
CA GLY A 90 -6.46 -2.20 3.36
C GLY A 90 -7.61 -1.47 4.03
N GLN A 91 -7.82 -1.69 5.32
CA GLN A 91 -8.85 -0.99 6.08
C GLN A 91 -8.54 0.51 6.21
N LEU A 92 -7.27 0.84 6.24
CA LEU A 92 -6.80 2.22 6.40
C LEU A 92 -6.99 3.04 5.13
N ILE A 93 -6.75 2.44 3.96
CA ILE A 93 -6.79 3.14 2.67
C ILE A 93 -8.05 2.83 1.87
N GLY A 94 -8.79 1.84 2.26
CA GLY A 94 -10.04 1.44 1.61
C GLY A 94 -11.23 1.93 2.40
#